data_d7eb410876a37240aeea70a0b76e093a
#
_entry.id   d7eb410876a37240aeea70a0b76e093a
#
_cell.length_a   1.000
_cell.length_b   1.000
_cell.length_c   1.000
_cell.angle_alpha   90.00
_cell.angle_beta   90.00
_cell.angle_gamma   90.00
#
_symmetry.space_group_name_H-M   'P 1'
#
loop_
_entity.id
_entity.type
_entity.pdbx_description
1 polymer ?
#
loop_
_entity_poly.entity_id
_entity_poly.type
_entity_poly.pdbx_seq_one_letter_code
_entity_poly.pdbx_strand_id
1 'polypeptide(L)'
;MANFTTPAMKVTKSSVAALRYLSALPRTINRDAEAGYEAGYGSTVNVPMPVKATAATRTKGQRAARTAINYTDLTRQYVPVELADQIYSAVRLPSDWYTWTLQSFEDEVAKPTAEAVVDELPKKLAELMVTIQASQAADASAAGVGYADSKALKLKSDSSNVLEVVARLARVLNSREVPTTDRTIAVGSAVAEVIQKNRDLASAAYQADDGDSLHEAIISRLKGFTVIEEPRLPEKFGIAYQRDAFTMALRAATVPLGASYGANHAEDGFALRLICDYDPDQAEDRAVVDAFFGAAVMDAQRATAFGLA
;
A
#
# COMPACT_ATOMS: atom_id res chain seq x y z
N MET A 1 -26.65 -35.14 -4.33
CA MET A 1 -26.72 -33.86 -3.60
C MET A 1 -25.35 -33.62 -3.00
N ALA A 2 -24.55 -32.75 -3.62
CA ALA A 2 -23.25 -32.36 -3.04
C ALA A 2 -23.56 -31.54 -1.79
N ASN A 3 -23.17 -32.05 -0.64
CA ASN A 3 -23.33 -31.36 0.63
C ASN A 3 -22.44 -30.10 0.64
N PHE A 4 -23.03 -28.95 0.41
CA PHE A 4 -22.41 -27.64 0.67
C PHE A 4 -22.23 -27.44 2.18
N THR A 5 -21.31 -28.16 2.77
CA THR A 5 -20.98 -28.04 4.20
C THR A 5 -19.65 -27.32 4.43
N THR A 6 -19.08 -26.68 3.41
CA THR A 6 -17.97 -25.77 3.66
C THR A 6 -18.52 -24.45 4.19
N PRO A 7 -18.37 -24.13 5.48
CA PRO A 7 -18.90 -22.89 6.01
C PRO A 7 -18.24 -21.72 5.27
N ALA A 8 -19.04 -20.70 4.88
CA ALA A 8 -18.60 -19.49 4.19
C ALA A 8 -17.31 -18.90 4.78
N MET A 9 -17.19 -18.97 6.09
CA MET A 9 -16.03 -18.53 6.85
C MET A 9 -14.75 -19.33 6.50
N LYS A 10 -14.85 -20.59 6.08
CA LYS A 10 -13.68 -21.40 5.70
C LYS A 10 -13.21 -21.02 4.28
N VAL A 11 -14.15 -20.73 3.39
CA VAL A 11 -13.90 -20.28 2.03
C VAL A 11 -13.22 -18.90 2.05
N THR A 12 -13.76 -17.95 2.82
CA THR A 12 -13.15 -16.62 2.97
C THR A 12 -11.76 -16.68 3.62
N LYS A 13 -11.54 -17.60 4.58
CA LYS A 13 -10.21 -17.81 5.18
C LYS A 13 -9.17 -18.27 4.16
N SER A 14 -9.49 -19.27 3.36
CA SER A 14 -8.56 -19.78 2.35
C SER A 14 -8.25 -18.72 1.27
N SER A 15 -9.24 -17.93 0.88
CA SER A 15 -9.09 -16.81 -0.04
C SER A 15 -8.16 -15.74 0.54
N VAL A 16 -8.37 -15.29 1.77
CA VAL A 16 -7.50 -14.30 2.42
C VAL A 16 -6.07 -14.84 2.60
N ALA A 17 -5.88 -16.12 2.92
CA ALA A 17 -4.55 -16.71 3.03
C ALA A 17 -3.78 -16.70 1.70
N ALA A 18 -4.47 -16.92 0.56
CA ALA A 18 -3.86 -16.84 -0.77
C ALA A 18 -3.37 -15.42 -1.12
N LEU A 19 -4.00 -14.39 -0.54
CA LEU A 19 -3.70 -12.98 -0.80
C LEU A 19 -2.36 -12.51 -0.23
N ARG A 20 -1.82 -13.22 0.74
CA ARG A 20 -0.53 -12.90 1.37
C ARG A 20 0.63 -12.85 0.37
N TYR A 21 0.49 -13.53 -0.76
CA TYR A 21 1.56 -13.69 -1.75
C TYR A 21 1.43 -12.77 -2.97
N LEU A 22 0.30 -12.07 -3.14
CA LEU A 22 0.02 -11.35 -4.38
C LEU A 22 0.62 -9.96 -4.48
N SER A 23 0.87 -9.26 -3.37
CA SER A 23 1.51 -7.93 -3.39
C SER A 23 2.19 -7.58 -2.08
N ALA A 24 3.43 -7.07 -2.18
CA ALA A 24 4.18 -6.54 -1.05
C ALA A 24 3.77 -5.11 -0.68
N LEU A 25 3.22 -4.33 -1.62
CA LEU A 25 2.96 -2.90 -1.48
C LEU A 25 2.05 -2.54 -0.29
N PRO A 26 0.88 -3.21 -0.07
CA PRO A 26 -0.01 -2.90 1.05
C PRO A 26 0.60 -3.12 2.43
N ARG A 27 1.69 -3.89 2.53
CA ARG A 27 2.38 -4.18 3.79
C ARG A 27 3.42 -3.12 4.17
N THR A 28 3.82 -2.30 3.21
CA THR A 28 4.88 -1.30 3.39
C THR A 28 4.36 0.08 3.78
N ILE A 29 3.05 0.26 3.83
CA ILE A 29 2.38 1.51 4.15
C ILE A 29 1.65 1.45 5.49
N ASN A 30 1.27 2.62 6.01
CA ASN A 30 0.55 2.74 7.27
C ASN A 30 -0.89 2.24 7.14
N ARG A 31 -1.36 1.46 8.13
CA ARG A 31 -2.70 0.88 8.21
C ARG A 31 -3.42 1.20 9.52
N ASP A 32 -2.91 2.14 10.29
CA ASP A 32 -3.47 2.48 11.61
C ASP A 32 -4.90 3.04 11.51
N ALA A 33 -5.30 3.54 10.34
CA ALA A 33 -6.66 3.99 10.06
C ALA A 33 -7.71 2.87 10.19
N GLU A 34 -7.35 1.62 9.93
CA GLU A 34 -8.30 0.48 9.92
C GLU A 34 -8.99 0.27 11.27
N ALA A 35 -8.28 0.48 12.37
CA ALA A 35 -8.81 0.33 13.71
C ALA A 35 -9.86 1.40 14.08
N GLY A 36 -9.87 2.54 13.39
CA GLY A 36 -10.75 3.66 13.69
C GLY A 36 -12.16 3.56 13.07
N TYR A 37 -12.39 2.57 12.20
CA TYR A 37 -13.70 2.42 11.56
C TYR A 37 -14.64 1.55 12.40
N GLU A 38 -15.61 2.18 13.04
CA GLU A 38 -16.66 1.52 13.81
C GLU A 38 -18.03 1.73 13.18
N ALA A 39 -18.93 0.76 13.35
CA ALA A 39 -20.29 0.86 12.84
C ALA A 39 -21.04 2.03 13.52
N GLY A 40 -21.65 2.92 12.71
CA GLY A 40 -22.39 4.09 13.20
C GLY A 40 -21.59 5.40 13.27
N TYR A 41 -20.28 5.39 13.03
CA TYR A 41 -19.43 6.60 13.07
C TYR A 41 -19.09 7.17 11.68
N GLY A 42 -19.65 6.61 10.60
CA GLY A 42 -19.44 7.08 9.23
C GLY A 42 -18.32 6.34 8.49
N SER A 43 -18.04 6.80 7.27
CA SER A 43 -17.06 6.19 6.35
C SER A 43 -15.67 6.85 6.40
N THR A 44 -15.50 7.92 7.18
CA THR A 44 -14.26 8.69 7.25
C THR A 44 -13.63 8.61 8.62
N VAL A 45 -12.33 8.26 8.66
CA VAL A 45 -11.51 8.30 9.88
C VAL A 45 -10.43 9.35 9.74
N ASN A 46 -10.29 10.20 10.76
CA ASN A 46 -9.25 11.20 10.83
C ASN A 46 -7.99 10.61 11.48
N VAL A 47 -6.96 10.34 10.68
CA VAL A 47 -5.68 9.82 11.15
C VAL A 47 -4.80 10.98 11.61
N PRO A 48 -4.32 10.98 12.87
CA PRO A 48 -3.45 12.04 13.36
C PRO A 48 -2.08 11.97 12.71
N MET A 49 -1.60 13.11 12.20
CA MET A 49 -0.22 13.22 11.74
C MET A 49 0.75 13.36 12.94
N PRO A 50 1.98 12.81 12.85
CA PRO A 50 3.00 13.03 13.86
C PRO A 50 3.28 14.51 14.05
N VAL A 51 3.15 15.00 15.28
CA VAL A 51 3.38 16.41 15.62
C VAL A 51 4.88 16.64 15.80
N LYS A 52 5.43 17.65 15.11
CA LYS A 52 6.81 18.09 15.31
C LYS A 52 6.84 19.21 16.35
N ALA A 53 7.51 18.98 17.47
CA ALA A 53 7.79 20.01 18.46
C ALA A 53 9.13 20.69 18.17
N THR A 54 9.18 22.02 18.31
CA THR A 54 10.42 22.80 18.13
C THR A 54 11.04 23.08 19.50
N ALA A 55 12.31 22.74 19.67
CA ALA A 55 13.05 23.06 20.88
C ALA A 55 13.68 24.45 20.78
N ALA A 56 13.52 25.26 21.81
CA ALA A 56 14.20 26.56 21.96
C ALA A 56 15.29 26.48 23.02
N THR A 57 16.40 27.16 22.81
CA THR A 57 17.55 27.18 23.74
C THR A 57 17.63 28.48 24.44
N ARG A 58 17.75 28.47 25.81
CA ARG A 58 18.07 29.63 26.63
C ARG A 58 19.54 29.63 27.02
N THR A 59 20.25 30.68 26.66
CA THR A 59 21.64 30.89 27.05
C THR A 59 21.77 31.16 28.56
N LYS A 60 22.99 31.05 29.11
CA LYS A 60 23.28 31.33 30.50
C LYS A 60 22.90 32.79 30.89
N GLY A 61 23.18 33.76 30.00
CA GLY A 61 22.81 35.16 30.19
C GLY A 61 21.29 35.40 30.25
N GLN A 62 20.53 34.78 29.36
CA GLN A 62 19.06 34.83 29.34
C GLN A 62 18.44 34.19 30.60
N ARG A 63 19.06 33.14 31.15
CA ARG A 63 18.62 32.54 32.41
C ARG A 63 18.88 33.46 33.58
N ALA A 64 20.07 34.09 33.61
CA ALA A 64 20.42 35.07 34.66
C ALA A 64 19.52 36.31 34.59
N ALA A 65 19.16 36.77 33.39
CA ALA A 65 18.23 37.88 33.16
C ALA A 65 16.76 37.48 33.35
N ARG A 66 16.45 36.24 33.75
CA ARG A 66 15.06 35.72 33.92
C ARG A 66 14.16 35.99 32.72
N THR A 67 14.73 35.94 31.48
CA THR A 67 13.95 36.08 30.25
C THR A 67 12.82 35.05 30.24
N ALA A 68 11.61 35.45 29.86
CA ALA A 68 10.46 34.54 29.80
C ALA A 68 10.68 33.39 28.83
N ILE A 69 10.08 32.23 29.13
CA ILE A 69 10.02 31.07 28.21
C ILE A 69 8.87 31.32 27.23
N ASN A 70 9.16 31.24 25.96
CA ASN A 70 8.13 31.26 24.93
C ASN A 70 7.49 29.88 24.82
N TYR A 71 6.19 29.83 24.94
CA TYR A 71 5.40 28.61 24.73
C TYR A 71 4.92 28.58 23.29
N THR A 72 5.03 27.42 22.67
CA THR A 72 4.50 27.14 21.31
C THR A 72 3.37 26.14 21.43
N ASP A 73 2.22 26.48 20.88
CA ASP A 73 1.08 25.57 20.87
C ASP A 73 1.33 24.40 19.88
N LEU A 74 1.07 23.18 20.33
CA LEU A 74 1.14 21.98 19.51
C LEU A 74 -0.20 21.80 18.77
N THR A 75 -0.22 22.11 17.50
CA THR A 75 -1.40 21.90 16.66
C THR A 75 -1.34 20.49 16.07
N ARG A 76 -2.35 19.67 16.36
CA ARG A 76 -2.51 18.35 15.72
C ARG A 76 -3.16 18.54 14.36
N GLN A 77 -2.52 18.00 13.34
CA GLN A 77 -3.11 17.89 12.01
C GLN A 77 -3.67 16.48 11.84
N TYR A 78 -4.77 16.39 11.11
CA TYR A 78 -5.43 15.13 10.81
C TYR A 78 -5.58 14.99 9.30
N VAL A 79 -5.39 13.79 8.80
CA VAL A 79 -5.66 13.43 7.40
C VAL A 79 -6.94 12.59 7.39
N PRO A 80 -7.99 13.04 6.70
CA PRO A 80 -9.20 12.23 6.54
C PRO A 80 -8.92 11.08 5.59
N VAL A 81 -9.21 9.87 6.03
CA VAL A 81 -9.20 8.66 5.20
C VAL A 81 -10.64 8.20 5.06
N GLU A 82 -11.16 8.26 3.86
CA GLU A 82 -12.52 7.86 3.54
C GLU A 82 -12.53 6.50 2.84
N LEU A 83 -13.41 5.59 3.29
CA LEU A 83 -13.72 4.35 2.59
C LEU A 83 -14.71 4.66 1.45
N ALA A 84 -14.21 5.29 0.39
CA ALA A 84 -15.03 5.80 -0.71
C ALA A 84 -15.30 4.72 -1.76
N ASP A 85 -14.34 3.84 -2.00
CA ASP A 85 -14.41 2.84 -3.06
C ASP A 85 -14.90 1.49 -2.51
N GLN A 86 -15.82 0.85 -3.22
CA GLN A 86 -16.15 -0.55 -3.05
C GLN A 86 -15.52 -1.34 -4.20
N ILE A 87 -14.53 -2.15 -3.88
CA ILE A 87 -13.91 -3.05 -4.84
C ILE A 87 -14.67 -4.36 -4.80
N TYR A 88 -15.14 -4.86 -5.94
CA TYR A 88 -15.92 -6.08 -5.99
C TYR A 88 -15.60 -6.93 -7.21
N SER A 89 -15.80 -8.23 -7.06
CA SER A 89 -15.83 -9.20 -8.15
C SER A 89 -17.12 -10.01 -8.03
N ALA A 90 -17.89 -10.05 -9.10
CA ALA A 90 -19.21 -10.71 -9.13
C ALA A 90 -19.26 -11.73 -10.26
N VAL A 91 -19.71 -12.93 -9.93
CA VAL A 91 -19.81 -14.05 -10.88
C VAL A 91 -21.23 -14.59 -10.85
N ARG A 92 -21.75 -14.91 -12.05
CA ARG A 92 -23.03 -15.60 -12.21
C ARG A 92 -22.77 -17.10 -12.37
N LEU A 93 -23.60 -17.89 -11.73
CA LEU A 93 -23.53 -19.34 -11.71
C LEU A 93 -24.83 -19.91 -12.28
N PRO A 94 -24.96 -20.05 -13.60
CA PRO A 94 -26.14 -20.67 -14.21
C PRO A 94 -26.37 -22.07 -13.67
N SER A 95 -27.64 -22.45 -13.48
CA SER A 95 -28.02 -23.72 -12.88
C SER A 95 -27.43 -24.94 -13.59
N ASP A 96 -27.25 -24.85 -14.91
CA ASP A 96 -26.64 -25.91 -15.71
C ASP A 96 -25.16 -26.09 -15.37
N TRP A 97 -24.41 -24.97 -15.29
CA TRP A 97 -23.00 -25.03 -14.95
C TRP A 97 -22.78 -25.52 -13.52
N TYR A 98 -23.58 -25.03 -12.61
CA TYR A 98 -23.56 -25.43 -11.20
C TYR A 98 -23.86 -26.92 -11.01
N THR A 99 -24.81 -27.46 -11.77
CA THR A 99 -25.25 -28.86 -11.64
C THR A 99 -24.29 -29.83 -12.30
N TRP A 100 -23.71 -29.49 -13.45
CA TRP A 100 -23.00 -30.43 -14.28
C TRP A 100 -21.50 -30.25 -14.34
N THR A 101 -20.99 -29.05 -14.06
CA THR A 101 -19.60 -28.70 -14.32
C THR A 101 -18.83 -28.36 -13.05
N LEU A 102 -19.45 -27.66 -12.09
CA LEU A 102 -18.76 -27.18 -10.89
C LEU A 102 -18.34 -28.35 -9.98
N GLN A 103 -17.04 -28.53 -9.79
CA GLN A 103 -16.49 -29.53 -8.89
C GLN A 103 -16.20 -28.97 -7.50
N SER A 104 -15.67 -27.75 -7.42
CA SER A 104 -15.32 -27.08 -6.17
C SER A 104 -15.67 -25.59 -6.25
N PHE A 105 -16.67 -25.16 -5.49
CA PHE A 105 -17.02 -23.73 -5.38
C PHE A 105 -15.85 -22.89 -4.84
N GLU A 106 -15.10 -23.45 -3.91
CA GLU A 106 -13.95 -22.76 -3.30
C GLU A 106 -12.86 -22.47 -4.32
N ASP A 107 -12.44 -23.46 -5.11
CA ASP A 107 -11.31 -23.35 -6.00
C ASP A 107 -11.66 -22.66 -7.33
N GLU A 108 -12.88 -22.87 -7.84
CA GLU A 108 -13.29 -22.39 -9.15
C GLU A 108 -14.00 -21.03 -9.11
N VAL A 109 -14.56 -20.64 -7.97
CA VAL A 109 -15.33 -19.38 -7.83
C VAL A 109 -14.73 -18.48 -6.76
N ALA A 110 -14.64 -18.94 -5.53
CA ALA A 110 -14.32 -18.07 -4.41
C ALA A 110 -12.86 -17.56 -4.42
N LYS A 111 -11.88 -18.42 -4.73
CA LYS A 111 -10.48 -18.00 -4.82
C LYS A 111 -10.24 -17.01 -5.98
N PRO A 112 -10.62 -17.31 -7.24
CA PRO A 112 -10.38 -16.37 -8.34
C PRO A 112 -11.08 -15.03 -8.16
N THR A 113 -12.28 -15.01 -7.58
CA THR A 113 -13.00 -13.76 -7.31
C THR A 113 -12.33 -12.94 -6.21
N ALA A 114 -11.83 -13.61 -5.16
CA ALA A 114 -11.08 -12.93 -4.09
C ALA A 114 -9.72 -12.41 -4.60
N GLU A 115 -9.01 -13.21 -5.40
CA GLU A 115 -7.77 -12.80 -6.05
C GLU A 115 -7.97 -11.55 -6.92
N ALA A 116 -9.04 -11.50 -7.70
CA ALA A 116 -9.38 -10.35 -8.53
C ALA A 116 -9.60 -9.08 -7.70
N VAL A 117 -10.29 -9.17 -6.54
CA VAL A 117 -10.50 -8.03 -5.64
C VAL A 117 -9.19 -7.53 -5.06
N VAL A 118 -8.31 -8.44 -4.66
CA VAL A 118 -7.04 -8.06 -4.05
C VAL A 118 -6.03 -7.56 -5.06
N ASP A 119 -6.06 -8.05 -6.29
CA ASP A 119 -5.20 -7.52 -7.36
C ASP A 119 -5.52 -6.06 -7.70
N GLU A 120 -6.71 -5.59 -7.38
CA GLU A 120 -7.11 -4.19 -7.57
C GLU A 120 -6.53 -3.25 -6.50
N LEU A 121 -6.23 -3.73 -5.29
CA LEU A 121 -5.68 -2.90 -4.21
C LEU A 121 -4.31 -2.27 -4.56
N PRO A 122 -3.32 -3.01 -5.03
CA PRO A 122 -2.03 -2.42 -5.44
C PRO A 122 -2.18 -1.45 -6.61
N LYS A 123 -3.14 -1.64 -7.52
CA LYS A 123 -3.40 -0.71 -8.62
C LYS A 123 -3.87 0.64 -8.10
N LYS A 124 -4.84 0.65 -7.20
CA LYS A 124 -5.33 1.87 -6.54
C LYS A 124 -4.23 2.59 -5.75
N LEU A 125 -3.39 1.83 -5.05
CA LEU A 125 -2.23 2.39 -4.35
C LEU A 125 -1.18 2.94 -5.32
N ALA A 126 -0.92 2.25 -6.42
CA ALA A 126 -0.01 2.72 -7.46
C ALA A 126 -0.49 4.03 -8.08
N GLU A 127 -1.79 4.16 -8.38
CA GLU A 127 -2.40 5.41 -8.85
C GLU A 127 -2.17 6.55 -7.84
N LEU A 128 -2.41 6.30 -6.54
CA LEU A 128 -2.16 7.28 -5.49
C LEU A 128 -0.68 7.68 -5.41
N MET A 129 0.25 6.72 -5.51
CA MET A 129 1.69 6.98 -5.47
C MET A 129 2.18 7.79 -6.65
N VAL A 130 1.61 7.60 -7.83
CA VAL A 130 1.95 8.39 -9.03
C VAL A 130 1.56 9.86 -8.86
N THR A 131 0.51 10.19 -8.08
CA THR A 131 0.14 11.59 -7.82
C THR A 131 1.24 12.40 -7.13
N ILE A 132 2.11 11.73 -6.36
CA ILE A 132 3.27 12.37 -5.71
C ILE A 132 4.23 12.95 -6.74
N GLN A 133 4.44 12.30 -7.88
CA GLN A 133 5.30 12.83 -8.93
C GLN A 133 4.79 14.18 -9.47
N ALA A 134 3.48 14.28 -9.65
CA ALA A 134 2.86 15.52 -10.13
C ALA A 134 2.95 16.64 -9.09
N SER A 135 2.72 16.35 -7.81
CA SER A 135 2.83 17.34 -6.72
C SER A 135 4.27 17.83 -6.56
N GLN A 136 5.25 16.93 -6.64
CA GLN A 136 6.66 17.29 -6.53
C GLN A 136 7.17 18.11 -7.72
N ALA A 137 6.64 17.88 -8.92
CA ALA A 137 6.95 18.70 -10.10
C ALA A 137 6.40 20.13 -9.94
N ALA A 138 5.24 20.29 -9.29
CA ALA A 138 4.67 21.60 -8.99
C ALA A 138 5.46 22.36 -7.90
N ASP A 139 5.87 21.68 -6.83
CA ASP A 139 6.66 22.27 -5.74
C ASP A 139 8.07 22.68 -6.18
N ALA A 140 8.67 22.01 -7.15
CA ALA A 140 9.98 22.36 -7.70
C ALA A 140 10.03 23.80 -8.28
N SER A 141 8.89 24.33 -8.70
CA SER A 141 8.77 25.70 -9.22
C SER A 141 8.61 26.74 -8.09
N ALA A 142 8.17 26.34 -6.88
CA ALA A 142 7.78 27.25 -5.82
C ALA A 142 8.81 27.42 -4.69
N ALA A 143 9.70 26.48 -4.46
CA ALA A 143 10.42 26.40 -3.18
C ALA A 143 11.94 26.35 -3.22
N GLY A 144 12.64 26.70 -4.28
CA GLY A 144 14.13 26.90 -4.23
C GLY A 144 14.97 25.82 -3.53
N VAL A 145 14.40 24.74 -3.00
CA VAL A 145 15.06 23.69 -2.24
C VAL A 145 14.97 22.36 -2.97
N GLY A 146 15.96 22.09 -3.79
CA GLY A 146 16.41 20.73 -4.00
C GLY A 146 15.71 19.86 -5.05
N TYR A 147 14.62 20.29 -5.68
CA TYR A 147 14.03 19.58 -6.84
C TYR A 147 14.56 20.07 -8.19
N ALA A 148 15.40 21.09 -8.22
CA ALA A 148 16.00 21.64 -9.45
C ALA A 148 16.78 20.61 -10.27
N ASP A 149 17.06 19.44 -9.72
CA ASP A 149 17.71 18.33 -10.40
C ASP A 149 16.78 17.15 -10.68
N SER A 150 15.65 17.38 -11.34
CA SER A 150 14.82 16.29 -11.86
C SER A 150 15.61 15.33 -12.78
N LYS A 151 16.69 15.81 -13.41
CA LYS A 151 17.66 14.98 -14.14
C LYS A 151 18.52 14.11 -13.20
N ALA A 152 18.76 14.53 -11.97
CA ALA A 152 19.63 13.85 -11.01
C ALA A 152 18.97 12.66 -10.31
N LEU A 153 17.64 12.58 -10.34
CA LEU A 153 16.85 11.46 -9.82
C LEU A 153 16.39 10.50 -10.94
N LYS A 154 17.05 10.53 -12.10
CA LYS A 154 16.80 9.58 -13.17
C LYS A 154 17.85 8.48 -13.17
N LEU A 155 17.37 7.25 -13.18
CA LEU A 155 18.19 6.08 -13.42
C LEU A 155 18.59 6.01 -14.90
N LYS A 156 19.85 5.69 -15.16
CA LYS A 156 20.30 5.40 -16.51
C LYS A 156 20.05 3.94 -16.85
N SER A 157 19.67 3.67 -18.08
CA SER A 157 19.39 2.33 -18.58
C SER A 157 20.62 1.38 -18.52
N ASP A 158 21.84 1.94 -18.44
CA ASP A 158 23.09 1.18 -18.30
C ASP A 158 23.42 0.75 -16.86
N SER A 159 22.53 1.01 -15.91
CA SER A 159 22.67 0.74 -14.47
C SER A 159 23.86 1.39 -13.76
N SER A 160 24.62 2.28 -14.44
CA SER A 160 25.87 2.85 -13.91
C SER A 160 25.67 3.78 -12.70
N ASN A 161 24.49 4.36 -12.52
CA ASN A 161 24.21 5.36 -11.48
C ASN A 161 23.22 4.89 -10.39
N VAL A 162 22.90 3.61 -10.30
CA VAL A 162 21.89 3.08 -9.34
C VAL A 162 22.23 3.47 -7.90
N LEU A 163 23.46 3.19 -7.46
CA LEU A 163 23.92 3.50 -6.10
C LEU A 163 23.94 5.01 -5.81
N GLU A 164 24.23 5.82 -6.84
CA GLU A 164 24.23 7.29 -6.74
C GLU A 164 22.80 7.81 -6.55
N VAL A 165 21.83 7.32 -7.34
CA VAL A 165 20.42 7.70 -7.23
C VAL A 165 19.86 7.30 -5.86
N VAL A 166 20.10 6.07 -5.39
CA VAL A 166 19.67 5.63 -4.06
C VAL A 166 20.29 6.49 -2.95
N ALA A 167 21.57 6.85 -3.06
CA ALA A 167 22.20 7.75 -2.10
C ALA A 167 21.59 9.15 -2.11
N ARG A 168 21.20 9.67 -3.27
CA ARG A 168 20.51 10.95 -3.41
C ARG A 168 19.09 10.91 -2.84
N LEU A 169 18.34 9.83 -3.06
CA LEU A 169 17.02 9.60 -2.43
C LEU A 169 17.15 9.61 -0.90
N ALA A 170 18.15 8.90 -0.36
CA ALA A 170 18.42 8.92 1.07
C ALA A 170 18.73 10.34 1.59
N ARG A 171 19.56 11.10 0.85
CA ARG A 171 19.89 12.48 1.20
C ARG A 171 18.65 13.38 1.21
N VAL A 172 17.78 13.26 0.20
CA VAL A 172 16.54 14.06 0.12
C VAL A 172 15.64 13.79 1.31
N LEU A 173 15.40 12.52 1.65
CA LEU A 173 14.59 12.17 2.83
C LEU A 173 15.26 12.62 4.15
N ASN A 174 16.59 12.50 4.26
CA ASN A 174 17.32 12.96 5.44
C ASN A 174 17.26 14.49 5.60
N SER A 175 17.35 15.25 4.51
CA SER A 175 17.24 16.72 4.56
C SER A 175 15.84 17.21 4.99
N ARG A 176 14.83 16.36 4.85
CA ARG A 176 13.46 16.59 5.33
C ARG A 176 13.21 16.03 6.73
N GLU A 177 14.27 15.55 7.40
CA GLU A 177 14.17 14.94 8.73
C GLU A 177 13.21 13.73 8.81
N VAL A 178 13.05 13.01 7.70
CA VAL A 178 12.24 11.79 7.66
C VAL A 178 12.97 10.67 8.43
N PRO A 179 12.28 9.90 9.30
CA PRO A 179 12.87 8.77 9.99
C PRO A 179 13.56 7.79 9.03
N THR A 180 14.66 7.19 9.47
CA THR A 180 15.43 6.22 8.67
C THR A 180 14.84 4.81 8.73
N THR A 181 13.91 4.56 9.64
CA THR A 181 13.23 3.28 9.82
C THR A 181 12.09 3.15 8.80
N ASP A 182 11.82 1.92 8.39
CA ASP A 182 10.70 1.55 7.52
C ASP A 182 10.64 2.34 6.20
N ARG A 183 11.82 2.55 5.60
CA ARG A 183 11.94 3.16 4.28
C ARG A 183 11.88 2.09 3.19
N THR A 184 11.04 2.32 2.21
CA THR A 184 10.83 1.40 1.08
C THR A 184 11.06 2.14 -0.24
N ILE A 185 11.59 1.44 -1.21
CA ILE A 185 11.62 1.86 -2.61
C ILE A 185 10.75 0.88 -3.38
N ALA A 186 9.62 1.36 -3.91
CA ALA A 186 8.80 0.60 -4.83
C ALA A 186 9.12 0.99 -6.28
N VAL A 187 9.31 0.01 -7.14
CA VAL A 187 9.76 0.22 -8.52
C VAL A 187 8.90 -0.57 -9.50
N GLY A 188 8.67 0.02 -10.69
CA GLY A 188 8.10 -0.68 -11.82
C GLY A 188 9.11 -1.62 -12.48
N SER A 189 8.63 -2.52 -13.34
CA SER A 189 9.42 -3.63 -13.91
C SER A 189 10.68 -3.20 -14.67
N ALA A 190 10.62 -2.12 -15.47
CA ALA A 190 11.80 -1.64 -16.19
C ALA A 190 12.87 -1.04 -15.25
N VAL A 191 12.46 -0.39 -14.16
CA VAL A 191 13.38 0.12 -13.14
C VAL A 191 13.98 -1.04 -12.34
N ALA A 192 13.18 -2.07 -12.02
CA ALA A 192 13.63 -3.28 -11.34
C ALA A 192 14.72 -4.00 -12.14
N GLU A 193 14.51 -4.16 -13.46
CA GLU A 193 15.51 -4.75 -14.38
C GLU A 193 16.85 -3.99 -14.33
N VAL A 194 16.81 -2.66 -14.36
CA VAL A 194 18.03 -1.83 -14.29
C VAL A 194 18.75 -1.99 -12.95
N ILE A 195 18.01 -2.08 -11.85
CA ILE A 195 18.60 -2.32 -10.52
C ILE A 195 19.26 -3.69 -10.45
N GLN A 196 18.59 -4.73 -10.93
CA GLN A 196 19.10 -6.11 -10.94
C GLN A 196 20.33 -6.30 -11.85
N LYS A 197 20.43 -5.56 -12.95
CA LYS A 197 21.60 -5.55 -13.84
C LYS A 197 22.87 -4.94 -13.22
N ASN A 198 22.75 -4.23 -12.11
CA ASN A 198 23.91 -3.60 -11.48
C ASN A 198 24.80 -4.67 -10.83
N ARG A 199 26.06 -4.78 -11.33
CA ARG A 199 27.02 -5.81 -10.89
C ARG A 199 27.43 -5.68 -9.43
N ASP A 200 27.51 -4.45 -8.93
CA ASP A 200 27.92 -4.18 -7.54
C ASP A 200 26.86 -4.67 -6.55
N LEU A 201 25.60 -4.60 -6.96
CA LEU A 201 24.48 -5.11 -6.16
C LEU A 201 24.35 -6.64 -6.27
N ALA A 202 24.55 -7.20 -7.45
CA ALA A 202 24.52 -8.64 -7.66
C ALA A 202 25.62 -9.33 -6.82
N SER A 203 26.82 -8.78 -6.76
CA SER A 203 27.91 -9.34 -5.93
C SER A 203 27.65 -9.23 -4.42
N ALA A 204 27.02 -8.14 -3.95
CA ALA A 204 26.66 -7.97 -2.55
C ALA A 204 25.53 -8.89 -2.12
N ALA A 205 24.54 -9.14 -2.99
CA ALA A 205 23.44 -10.06 -2.75
C ALA A 205 23.91 -11.53 -2.65
N TYR A 206 24.92 -11.91 -3.43
CA TYR A 206 25.54 -13.23 -3.34
C TYR A 206 26.30 -13.48 -2.03
N GLN A 207 26.72 -12.44 -1.32
CA GLN A 207 27.46 -12.55 -0.06
C GLN A 207 26.54 -12.52 1.20
N ALA A 208 25.30 -12.10 1.04
CA ALA A 208 24.32 -11.97 2.14
C ALA A 208 23.27 -13.09 2.10
N ASP A 209 23.68 -14.31 1.75
CA ASP A 209 22.81 -15.47 1.57
C ASP A 209 22.18 -15.93 2.91
N ASP A 210 21.04 -15.35 3.20
CA ASP A 210 19.98 -16.00 4.00
C ASP A 210 18.83 -16.29 3.01
N GLY A 211 18.84 -17.47 2.41
CA GLY A 211 17.98 -18.02 1.35
C GLY A 211 16.49 -17.63 1.21
N ASP A 212 16.06 -16.55 1.85
CA ASP A 212 14.66 -16.08 1.93
C ASP A 212 14.30 -15.00 0.88
N SER A 213 15.30 -14.37 0.25
CA SER A 213 15.09 -13.27 -0.72
C SER A 213 14.56 -13.73 -2.08
N LEU A 214 14.62 -15.02 -2.40
CA LEU A 214 14.12 -15.61 -3.64
C LEU A 214 12.59 -15.84 -3.65
N HIS A 215 11.96 -15.81 -2.48
CA HIS A 215 10.52 -16.10 -2.35
C HIS A 215 9.65 -14.86 -2.14
N GLU A 216 10.24 -13.70 -1.86
CA GLU A 216 9.52 -12.45 -1.69
C GLU A 216 9.89 -11.48 -2.82
N ALA A 217 8.94 -10.63 -3.24
CA ALA A 217 9.15 -9.58 -4.24
C ALA A 217 10.17 -8.48 -3.78
N ILE A 218 11.06 -8.83 -2.86
CA ILE A 218 12.11 -7.99 -2.28
C ILE A 218 13.38 -8.19 -3.11
N ILE A 219 13.77 -7.17 -3.87
CA ILE A 219 14.98 -7.23 -4.71
C ILE A 219 16.23 -7.19 -3.84
N SER A 220 16.28 -6.31 -2.82
CA SER A 220 17.39 -6.23 -1.87
C SER A 220 17.15 -5.15 -0.80
N ARG A 221 18.05 -5.10 0.21
CA ARG A 221 18.17 -3.98 1.14
C ARG A 221 19.31 -3.08 0.71
N LEU A 222 19.01 -1.85 0.27
CA LEU A 222 19.98 -0.89 -0.23
C LEU A 222 20.02 0.36 0.65
N LYS A 223 21.16 0.62 1.30
CA LYS A 223 21.41 1.85 2.07
C LYS A 223 20.24 2.22 3.02
N GLY A 224 19.66 1.22 3.69
CA GLY A 224 18.55 1.42 4.63
C GLY A 224 17.15 1.41 4.00
N PHE A 225 17.05 1.17 2.70
CA PHE A 225 15.78 0.95 2.02
C PHE A 225 15.53 -0.53 1.76
N THR A 226 14.28 -0.95 1.89
CA THR A 226 13.79 -2.21 1.32
C THR A 226 13.31 -1.93 -0.10
N VAL A 227 13.85 -2.62 -1.09
CA VAL A 227 13.48 -2.43 -2.51
C VAL A 227 12.50 -3.53 -2.91
N ILE A 228 11.31 -3.12 -3.33
CA ILE A 228 10.25 -4.04 -3.80
C ILE A 228 9.92 -3.75 -5.26
N GLU A 229 9.68 -4.81 -6.02
CA GLU A 229 9.12 -4.70 -7.36
C GLU A 229 7.59 -4.75 -7.28
N GLU A 230 6.93 -3.81 -7.94
CA GLU A 230 5.48 -3.75 -8.05
C GLU A 230 5.08 -3.58 -9.53
N PRO A 231 4.64 -4.66 -10.20
CA PRO A 231 4.30 -4.63 -11.62
C PRO A 231 3.14 -3.69 -11.99
N ARG A 232 2.31 -3.28 -10.99
CA ARG A 232 1.19 -2.35 -11.21
C ARG A 232 1.63 -0.90 -11.25
N LEU A 233 2.85 -0.58 -10.79
CA LEU A 233 3.44 0.73 -11.03
C LEU A 233 3.80 0.90 -12.51
N PRO A 234 3.78 2.14 -13.05
CA PRO A 234 4.28 2.38 -14.39
C PRO A 234 5.73 1.87 -14.54
N GLU A 235 6.05 1.20 -15.63
CA GLU A 235 7.32 0.50 -15.85
C GLU A 235 8.57 1.35 -15.53
N LYS A 236 8.55 2.63 -15.95
CA LYS A 236 9.67 3.56 -15.78
C LYS A 236 9.60 4.41 -14.50
N PHE A 237 8.68 4.09 -13.61
CA PHE A 237 8.44 4.84 -12.39
C PHE A 237 9.04 4.12 -11.19
N GLY A 238 9.56 4.90 -10.25
CA GLY A 238 9.98 4.44 -8.93
C GLY A 238 9.68 5.49 -7.88
N ILE A 239 9.42 5.05 -6.66
CA ILE A 239 9.14 5.92 -5.53
C ILE A 239 9.85 5.41 -4.27
N ALA A 240 10.58 6.32 -3.60
CA ALA A 240 11.16 6.08 -2.30
C ALA A 240 10.29 6.76 -1.24
N TYR A 241 9.85 6.04 -0.22
CA TYR A 241 8.98 6.56 0.82
C TYR A 241 9.24 5.90 2.18
N GLN A 242 8.78 6.56 3.22
CA GLN A 242 8.72 6.01 4.57
C GLN A 242 7.27 5.58 4.84
N ARG A 243 7.07 4.55 5.65
CA ARG A 243 5.78 3.91 5.95
C ARG A 243 4.62 4.91 6.15
N ASP A 244 4.84 5.99 6.89
CA ASP A 244 3.81 7.00 7.19
C ASP A 244 3.64 8.07 6.10
N ALA A 245 4.20 7.87 4.89
CA ALA A 245 3.91 8.73 3.75
C ALA A 245 2.49 8.51 3.21
N PHE A 246 2.04 7.27 3.26
CA PHE A 246 0.75 6.83 2.77
C PHE A 246 0.00 6.08 3.86
N THR A 247 -1.30 6.13 3.81
CA THR A 247 -2.18 5.30 4.63
C THR A 247 -3.25 4.66 3.78
N MET A 248 -3.64 3.45 4.15
CA MET A 248 -4.79 2.77 3.56
C MET A 248 -5.66 2.17 4.66
N ALA A 249 -6.90 1.94 4.32
CA ALA A 249 -7.83 1.15 5.11
C ALA A 249 -8.63 0.23 4.21
N LEU A 250 -8.82 -0.99 4.66
CA LEU A 250 -9.62 -2.01 4.00
C LEU A 250 -10.61 -2.59 5.01
N ARG A 251 -11.88 -2.64 4.64
CA ARG A 251 -12.93 -3.17 5.52
C ARG A 251 -13.94 -4.01 4.77
N ALA A 252 -14.26 -5.18 5.31
CA ALA A 252 -15.39 -5.97 4.84
C ALA A 252 -16.72 -5.27 5.22
N ALA A 253 -17.63 -5.20 4.27
CA ALA A 253 -18.97 -4.73 4.53
C ALA A 253 -19.77 -5.72 5.39
N THR A 254 -20.80 -5.25 6.08
CA THR A 254 -21.71 -6.12 6.84
C THR A 254 -22.51 -7.01 5.89
N VAL A 255 -22.67 -8.27 6.23
CA VAL A 255 -23.51 -9.20 5.46
C VAL A 255 -24.96 -8.75 5.55
N PRO A 256 -25.68 -8.54 4.42
CA PRO A 256 -27.08 -8.18 4.42
C PRO A 256 -27.95 -9.26 5.06
N LEU A 257 -29.01 -8.86 5.78
CA LEU A 257 -29.93 -9.79 6.43
C LEU A 257 -30.70 -10.69 5.45
N GLY A 258 -30.87 -10.24 4.21
CA GLY A 258 -31.57 -10.98 3.15
C GLY A 258 -30.66 -11.89 2.32
N ALA A 259 -29.36 -11.93 2.58
CA ALA A 259 -28.47 -12.81 1.84
C ALA A 259 -28.73 -14.28 2.21
N SER A 260 -28.89 -15.13 1.20
CA SER A 260 -29.09 -16.56 1.41
C SER A 260 -27.87 -17.22 2.05
N TYR A 261 -26.69 -16.73 1.71
CA TYR A 261 -25.41 -17.20 2.24
C TYR A 261 -24.40 -16.06 2.22
N GLY A 262 -23.74 -15.80 3.34
CA GLY A 262 -22.73 -14.75 3.39
C GLY A 262 -21.82 -14.88 4.60
N ALA A 263 -20.57 -14.49 4.41
CA ALA A 263 -19.58 -14.37 5.49
C ALA A 263 -18.63 -13.22 5.21
N ASN A 264 -18.13 -12.63 6.28
CA ASN A 264 -16.99 -11.74 6.23
C ASN A 264 -15.81 -12.34 7.00
N HIS A 265 -14.62 -12.05 6.55
CA HIS A 265 -13.40 -12.46 7.22
C HIS A 265 -12.34 -11.37 7.08
N ALA A 266 -11.64 -11.10 8.17
CA ALA A 266 -10.51 -10.20 8.21
C ALA A 266 -9.31 -10.92 8.85
N GLU A 267 -8.19 -10.93 8.15
CA GLU A 267 -6.92 -11.50 8.63
C GLU A 267 -5.75 -10.73 8.03
N ASP A 268 -4.72 -10.44 8.82
CA ASP A 268 -3.53 -9.68 8.44
C ASP A 268 -3.83 -8.33 7.75
N GLY A 269 -4.97 -7.72 8.14
CA GLY A 269 -5.41 -6.47 7.57
C GLY A 269 -6.06 -6.57 6.19
N PHE A 270 -6.31 -7.76 5.67
CA PHE A 270 -7.20 -7.97 4.53
C PHE A 270 -8.57 -8.36 5.04
N ALA A 271 -9.58 -7.62 4.62
CA ALA A 271 -10.95 -7.84 5.02
C ALA A 271 -11.83 -7.98 3.78
N LEU A 272 -12.45 -9.14 3.59
CA LEU A 272 -13.30 -9.46 2.46
C LEU A 272 -14.65 -9.97 2.95
N ARG A 273 -15.69 -9.67 2.18
CA ARG A 273 -17.04 -10.25 2.34
C ARG A 273 -17.36 -11.10 1.13
N LEU A 274 -17.87 -12.30 1.36
CA LEU A 274 -18.48 -13.14 0.34
C LEU A 274 -19.98 -13.17 0.56
N ILE A 275 -20.76 -12.95 -0.50
CA ILE A 275 -22.21 -13.12 -0.53
C ILE A 275 -22.56 -14.04 -1.68
N CYS A 276 -23.43 -15.02 -1.40
CA CYS A 276 -24.06 -15.82 -2.44
C CYS A 276 -25.58 -15.70 -2.28
N ASP A 277 -26.25 -15.44 -3.38
CA ASP A 277 -27.71 -15.30 -3.43
C ASP A 277 -28.27 -15.89 -4.72
N TYR A 278 -29.53 -16.34 -4.66
CA TYR A 278 -30.22 -16.89 -5.81
C TYR A 278 -31.11 -15.84 -6.46
N ASP A 279 -30.99 -15.68 -7.77
CA ASP A 279 -31.88 -14.83 -8.55
C ASP A 279 -32.98 -15.68 -9.21
N PRO A 280 -34.21 -15.59 -8.73
CA PRO A 280 -35.32 -16.38 -9.28
C PRO A 280 -35.71 -15.94 -10.69
N ASP A 281 -35.45 -14.68 -11.09
CA ASP A 281 -35.85 -14.17 -12.40
C ASP A 281 -34.95 -14.72 -13.52
N GLN A 282 -33.68 -14.99 -13.19
CA GLN A 282 -32.69 -15.52 -14.13
C GLN A 282 -32.45 -17.03 -13.92
N ALA A 283 -33.01 -17.64 -12.85
CA ALA A 283 -32.73 -19.02 -12.45
C ALA A 283 -31.25 -19.32 -12.30
N GLU A 284 -30.49 -18.41 -11.70
CA GLU A 284 -29.05 -18.50 -11.49
C GLU A 284 -28.65 -18.13 -10.06
N ASP A 285 -27.55 -18.71 -9.59
CA ASP A 285 -26.88 -18.25 -8.37
C ASP A 285 -25.90 -17.14 -8.70
N ARG A 286 -25.70 -16.22 -7.76
CA ARG A 286 -24.74 -15.12 -7.85
C ARG A 286 -23.80 -15.17 -6.68
N ALA A 287 -22.50 -15.09 -6.96
CA ALA A 287 -21.47 -14.95 -5.94
C ALA A 287 -20.79 -13.58 -6.10
N VAL A 288 -20.68 -12.83 -5.00
CA VAL A 288 -20.05 -11.53 -4.95
C VAL A 288 -19.02 -11.53 -3.83
N VAL A 289 -17.77 -11.20 -4.17
CA VAL A 289 -16.72 -10.89 -3.19
C VAL A 289 -16.45 -9.41 -3.26
N ASP A 290 -16.47 -8.73 -2.11
CA ASP A 290 -16.25 -7.30 -2.05
C ASP A 290 -15.55 -6.83 -0.78
N ALA A 291 -14.99 -5.62 -0.86
CA ALA A 291 -14.44 -4.90 0.27
C ALA A 291 -14.56 -3.39 0.06
N PHE A 292 -14.68 -2.62 1.14
CA PHE A 292 -14.51 -1.17 1.12
C PHE A 292 -13.05 -0.81 1.26
N PHE A 293 -12.62 0.11 0.42
CA PHE A 293 -11.24 0.57 0.34
C PHE A 293 -11.17 2.10 0.44
N GLY A 294 -10.15 2.57 1.15
CA GLY A 294 -9.77 3.97 1.19
C GLY A 294 -8.26 4.11 1.31
N ALA A 295 -7.71 5.08 0.62
CA ALA A 295 -6.30 5.42 0.74
C ALA A 295 -6.09 6.93 0.66
N ALA A 296 -5.08 7.43 1.37
CA ALA A 296 -4.72 8.84 1.37
C ALA A 296 -3.21 9.04 1.51
N VAL A 297 -2.73 10.19 0.99
CA VAL A 297 -1.37 10.67 1.25
C VAL A 297 -1.37 11.33 2.62
N MET A 298 -0.62 10.79 3.59
CA MET A 298 -0.47 11.39 4.91
C MET A 298 0.52 12.55 4.90
N ASP A 299 1.72 12.30 4.38
CA ASP A 299 2.77 13.32 4.31
C ASP A 299 3.57 13.16 3.01
N ALA A 300 3.31 14.03 2.03
CA ALA A 300 3.99 14.03 0.75
C ALA A 300 5.51 14.30 0.87
N GLN A 301 5.99 14.93 1.95
CA GLN A 301 7.41 15.16 2.19
C GLN A 301 8.19 13.88 2.52
N ARG A 302 7.48 12.85 3.01
CA ARG A 302 8.05 11.53 3.32
C ARG A 302 8.18 10.61 2.12
N ALA A 303 7.82 11.09 0.93
CA ALA A 303 7.97 10.35 -0.31
C ALA A 303 8.77 11.16 -1.33
N THR A 304 9.44 10.47 -2.25
CA THR A 304 10.17 11.09 -3.37
C THR A 304 10.10 10.17 -4.58
N ALA A 305 9.51 10.67 -5.65
CA ALA A 305 9.44 9.95 -6.92
C ALA A 305 10.72 10.12 -7.73
N PHE A 306 11.06 9.10 -8.51
CA PHE A 306 12.14 9.10 -9.48
C PHE A 306 11.73 8.30 -10.73
N GLY A 307 12.52 8.32 -11.78
CA GLY A 307 12.18 7.62 -13.01
C GLY A 307 13.39 7.08 -13.74
N LEU A 308 13.13 6.30 -14.80
CA LEU A 308 14.13 5.87 -15.77
C LEU A 308 14.31 6.96 -16.83
N ALA A 309 15.57 7.18 -17.24
CA ALA A 309 15.94 8.16 -18.26
C ALA A 309 15.56 7.66 -19.66
#